data_b9bd44390c312bc376616d9b6b69aa06
#
_entry.id   b9bd44390c312bc376616d9b6b69aa06
#
_cell.length_a   1.000
_cell.length_b   1.000
_cell.length_c   1.000
_cell.angle_alpha   90.00
_cell.angle_beta   90.00
_cell.angle_gamma   90.00
#
_symmetry.space_group_name_H-M   'P 1'
#
loop_
_entity.id
_entity.type
_entity.pdbx_description
1 polymer ?
#
loop_
_entity_poly.entity_id
_entity_poly.type
_entity_poly.pdbx_seq_one_letter_code
_entity_poly.pdbx_strand_id
1 'polypeptide(L)'
;MKMKFYKKYLLLIVAVLFIYSCDSSSTSSYSVDNGDDNMGGGSNNTELPTGFSKFISEYTDVYVSGNYVVVESTGVPNHSSPYWGAGHPNYATPHSGMSVNPNVISAQNFKFYIPLNPSISGSVSSTPLGPIGVSISGVPFFNQYAGPNNQPLDNEIPSFDYYYGHPQQTGQYHYHWEPRYLTTNDSSMLIGYSLDGFPIYGPTEQSNDQYPSNLDELNGHSHSTDEYQEGTYHYHATSTSPYLLGGFRGKYGSLNGGGYYTN
;
A
#
# COMPACT_ATOMS: atom_id res chain seq x y z
N MET A 1 39.56 35.47 -34.50
CA MET A 1 38.40 36.30 -34.29
C MET A 1 37.25 35.69 -35.10
N LYS A 2 36.46 34.82 -34.48
CA LYS A 2 35.27 34.18 -35.13
C LYS A 2 34.08 34.42 -34.22
N MET A 3 33.16 35.24 -34.66
CA MET A 3 31.88 35.55 -34.02
C MET A 3 30.94 34.36 -34.11
N LYS A 4 30.36 33.91 -32.97
CA LYS A 4 29.25 32.94 -32.91
C LYS A 4 27.93 33.70 -32.86
N PHE A 5 27.10 33.47 -33.87
CA PHE A 5 25.71 33.96 -33.90
C PHE A 5 24.81 33.13 -32.95
N TYR A 6 24.13 33.78 -32.04
CA TYR A 6 23.03 33.20 -31.26
C TYR A 6 21.71 33.36 -32.02
N LYS A 7 21.07 32.25 -32.37
CA LYS A 7 19.70 32.24 -32.87
C LYS A 7 18.72 32.36 -31.70
N LYS A 8 17.98 33.46 -31.64
CA LYS A 8 16.82 33.62 -30.74
C LYS A 8 15.62 32.89 -31.35
N TYR A 9 15.08 31.93 -30.63
CA TYR A 9 13.76 31.35 -30.96
C TYR A 9 12.67 32.17 -30.24
N LEU A 10 11.77 32.76 -31.05
CA LEU A 10 10.58 33.49 -30.61
C LEU A 10 9.46 32.48 -30.40
N LEU A 11 9.03 32.31 -29.16
CA LEU A 11 7.85 31.48 -28.81
C LEU A 11 6.58 32.33 -29.04
N LEU A 12 5.76 31.92 -30.00
CA LEU A 12 4.42 32.45 -30.20
C LEU A 12 3.44 31.75 -29.27
N ILE A 13 2.91 32.47 -28.29
CA ILE A 13 1.80 32.02 -27.44
C ILE A 13 0.51 32.35 -28.13
N VAL A 14 -0.23 31.34 -28.57
CA VAL A 14 -1.60 31.50 -29.07
C VAL A 14 -2.56 31.27 -27.87
N ALA A 15 -3.19 32.34 -27.41
CA ALA A 15 -4.25 32.26 -26.41
C ALA A 15 -5.58 31.97 -27.15
N VAL A 16 -6.18 30.82 -26.84
CA VAL A 16 -7.54 30.48 -27.28
C VAL A 16 -8.52 30.84 -26.16
N LEU A 17 -9.29 31.86 -26.40
CA LEU A 17 -10.45 32.26 -25.55
C LEU A 17 -11.63 31.34 -25.85
N PHE A 18 -12.06 30.54 -24.90
CA PHE A 18 -13.38 29.90 -24.91
C PHE A 18 -14.41 30.79 -24.23
N ILE A 19 -15.38 31.23 -24.99
CA ILE A 19 -16.56 31.98 -24.51
C ILE A 19 -17.61 30.93 -24.11
N TYR A 20 -17.93 30.85 -22.82
CA TYR A 20 -19.07 30.07 -22.35
C TYR A 20 -20.35 30.94 -22.49
N SER A 21 -21.26 30.49 -23.35
CA SER A 21 -22.63 30.98 -23.40
C SER A 21 -23.44 30.25 -22.33
N CYS A 22 -24.07 31.06 -21.48
CA CYS A 22 -25.07 30.61 -20.51
C CYS A 22 -26.42 30.58 -21.25
N ASP A 23 -27.10 29.44 -21.26
CA ASP A 23 -28.51 29.40 -21.64
C ASP A 23 -29.33 28.75 -20.53
N SER A 24 -30.32 29.46 -20.08
CA SER A 24 -31.22 29.14 -18.98
C SER A 24 -32.59 28.70 -19.51
N SER A 25 -33.21 27.82 -18.73
CA SER A 25 -34.63 27.45 -18.70
C SER A 25 -35.01 26.13 -19.39
N SER A 26 -35.57 25.16 -18.65
CA SER A 26 -36.99 25.16 -18.33
C SER A 26 -37.33 24.02 -17.35
N THR A 27 -38.12 24.33 -16.37
CA THR A 27 -38.81 23.44 -15.43
C THR A 27 -39.81 22.55 -16.15
N SER A 28 -39.77 21.25 -15.90
CA SER A 28 -40.89 20.33 -16.15
C SER A 28 -41.02 19.39 -14.92
N SER A 29 -42.11 19.64 -14.21
CA SER A 29 -42.60 18.81 -13.13
C SER A 29 -43.26 17.55 -13.68
N TYR A 30 -42.77 16.38 -13.33
CA TYR A 30 -43.54 15.12 -13.42
C TYR A 30 -43.61 14.50 -12.05
N SER A 31 -44.83 14.40 -11.53
CA SER A 31 -45.20 13.52 -10.44
C SER A 31 -45.46 12.13 -11.00
N VAL A 32 -44.77 11.14 -10.45
CA VAL A 32 -45.11 9.70 -10.61
C VAL A 32 -44.87 8.99 -9.29
N ASP A 33 -45.94 8.64 -8.74
CA ASP A 33 -46.45 7.38 -8.17
C ASP A 33 -45.51 6.50 -7.34
N ASN A 34 -45.99 6.22 -6.14
CA ASN A 34 -45.42 5.35 -5.12
C ASN A 34 -45.44 3.89 -5.59
N GLY A 35 -44.26 3.34 -5.76
CA GLY A 35 -44.00 1.90 -5.74
C GLY A 35 -43.06 1.57 -4.59
N ASP A 36 -43.63 0.98 -3.56
CA ASP A 36 -42.93 0.45 -2.38
C ASP A 36 -42.10 -0.76 -2.80
N ASP A 37 -40.80 -0.56 -3.04
CA ASP A 37 -39.81 -1.66 -3.09
C ASP A 37 -38.68 -1.35 -2.10
N ASN A 38 -38.88 -1.91 -0.90
CA ASN A 38 -37.89 -1.98 0.18
C ASN A 38 -36.69 -2.87 -0.25
N MET A 39 -35.79 -2.32 -1.04
CA MET A 39 -34.46 -2.88 -1.28
C MET A 39 -33.49 -2.21 -0.30
N GLY A 40 -32.93 -3.03 0.59
CA GLY A 40 -32.00 -2.61 1.63
C GLY A 40 -30.94 -1.66 1.09
N GLY A 41 -31.00 -0.41 1.53
CA GLY A 41 -30.05 0.62 1.20
C GLY A 41 -28.70 0.28 1.79
N GLY A 42 -27.83 -0.32 1.00
CA GLY A 42 -26.41 -0.30 1.28
C GLY A 42 -25.97 1.17 1.27
N SER A 43 -25.58 1.70 2.40
CA SER A 43 -24.92 3.01 2.49
C SER A 43 -23.70 2.94 1.56
N ASN A 44 -23.75 3.69 0.44
CA ASN A 44 -22.56 3.94 -0.36
C ASN A 44 -21.63 4.82 0.48
N ASN A 45 -20.86 4.21 1.38
CA ASN A 45 -19.83 4.92 2.11
C ASN A 45 -18.75 5.33 1.11
N THR A 46 -18.71 6.61 0.76
CA THR A 46 -17.73 7.20 -0.14
C THR A 46 -16.56 7.83 0.62
N GLU A 47 -16.60 7.78 1.94
CA GLU A 47 -15.56 8.29 2.82
C GLU A 47 -14.46 7.25 3.05
N LEU A 48 -13.21 7.71 3.02
CA LEU A 48 -12.06 6.87 3.34
C LEU A 48 -12.11 6.47 4.83
N PRO A 49 -11.93 5.19 5.17
CA PRO A 49 -11.73 4.78 6.57
C PRO A 49 -10.55 5.55 7.19
N THR A 50 -10.69 5.87 8.49
CA THR A 50 -9.76 6.77 9.20
C THR A 50 -8.29 6.39 9.04
N GLY A 51 -7.95 5.12 9.11
CA GLY A 51 -6.57 4.66 8.99
C GLY A 51 -5.93 4.93 7.63
N PHE A 52 -6.72 5.05 6.55
CA PHE A 52 -6.18 5.38 5.23
C PHE A 52 -5.69 6.84 5.12
N SER A 53 -6.05 7.71 6.06
CA SER A 53 -5.49 9.07 6.17
C SER A 53 -4.01 9.08 6.58
N LYS A 54 -3.48 7.96 7.06
CA LYS A 54 -2.05 7.80 7.41
C LYS A 54 -1.14 7.58 6.21
N PHE A 55 -1.68 7.29 5.04
CA PHE A 55 -0.87 7.17 3.83
C PHE A 55 -0.16 8.48 3.51
N ILE A 56 1.10 8.38 3.12
CA ILE A 56 1.95 9.54 2.84
C ILE A 56 1.67 10.03 1.42
N SER A 57 0.94 11.13 1.29
CA SER A 57 0.47 11.68 0.01
C SER A 57 1.56 12.07 -0.98
N GLU A 58 2.82 12.20 -0.54
CA GLU A 58 3.97 12.39 -1.43
C GLU A 58 4.29 11.13 -2.26
N TYR A 59 3.93 9.95 -1.74
CA TYR A 59 4.29 8.64 -2.34
C TYR A 59 3.09 7.85 -2.80
N THR A 60 1.88 8.25 -2.41
CA THR A 60 0.65 7.49 -2.67
C THR A 60 -0.50 8.41 -3.07
N ASP A 61 -1.36 7.93 -3.95
CA ASP A 61 -2.69 8.48 -4.19
C ASP A 61 -3.74 7.49 -3.68
N VAL A 62 -4.63 7.95 -2.79
CA VAL A 62 -5.57 7.08 -2.08
C VAL A 62 -6.99 7.62 -2.22
N TYR A 63 -7.89 6.80 -2.76
CA TYR A 63 -9.28 7.17 -2.98
C TYR A 63 -10.24 5.98 -2.93
N VAL A 64 -11.53 6.26 -2.74
CA VAL A 64 -12.58 5.22 -2.81
C VAL A 64 -13.04 5.03 -4.25
N SER A 65 -13.14 3.78 -4.68
CA SER A 65 -13.70 3.38 -5.98
C SER A 65 -14.58 2.14 -5.83
N GLY A 66 -15.89 2.34 -5.91
CA GLY A 66 -16.87 1.28 -5.67
C GLY A 66 -16.73 0.70 -4.26
N ASN A 67 -16.51 -0.60 -4.16
CA ASN A 67 -16.35 -1.33 -2.89
C ASN A 67 -14.89 -1.40 -2.41
N TYR A 68 -13.99 -0.59 -2.98
CA TYR A 68 -12.57 -0.64 -2.69
C TYR A 68 -12.02 0.71 -2.28
N VAL A 69 -11.04 0.71 -1.39
CA VAL A 69 -10.04 1.75 -1.32
C VAL A 69 -8.97 1.40 -2.34
N VAL A 70 -8.66 2.36 -3.21
CA VAL A 70 -7.58 2.22 -4.19
C VAL A 70 -6.37 2.97 -3.69
N VAL A 71 -5.22 2.31 -3.69
CA VAL A 71 -3.92 2.91 -3.37
C VAL A 71 -3.04 2.80 -4.60
N GLU A 72 -2.69 3.94 -5.19
CA GLU A 72 -1.73 4.01 -6.29
C GLU A 72 -0.36 4.43 -5.77
N SER A 73 0.70 3.77 -6.22
CA SER A 73 2.07 4.11 -5.84
C SER A 73 3.10 3.65 -6.85
N THR A 74 4.29 4.23 -6.78
CA THR A 74 5.45 3.76 -7.54
C THR A 74 6.23 2.64 -6.84
N GLY A 75 5.91 2.34 -5.57
CA GLY A 75 6.58 1.30 -4.80
C GLY A 75 8.03 1.59 -4.44
N VAL A 76 8.52 2.81 -4.69
CA VAL A 76 9.88 3.19 -4.30
C VAL A 76 9.93 3.58 -2.81
N PRO A 77 10.97 3.17 -2.07
CA PRO A 77 11.09 3.51 -0.67
C PRO A 77 11.41 5.00 -0.46
N ASN A 78 10.88 5.57 0.61
CA ASN A 78 11.12 6.95 1.04
C ASN A 78 12.34 7.13 1.96
N HIS A 79 13.30 6.23 1.85
CA HIS A 79 14.51 6.20 2.68
C HIS A 79 15.76 5.84 1.86
N SER A 80 16.92 5.96 2.48
CA SER A 80 18.18 5.57 1.87
C SER A 80 18.33 4.05 1.80
N SER A 81 18.99 3.55 0.74
CA SER A 81 19.26 2.13 0.54
C SER A 81 20.49 1.94 -0.35
N PRO A 82 21.26 0.87 -0.19
CA PRO A 82 22.30 0.49 -1.16
C PRO A 82 21.74 0.20 -2.54
N TYR A 83 20.48 -0.16 -2.60
CA TYR A 83 19.78 -0.55 -3.83
C TYR A 83 19.36 0.62 -4.73
N TRP A 84 19.55 1.85 -4.29
CA TRP A 84 19.43 3.02 -5.19
C TRP A 84 20.56 3.12 -6.21
N GLY A 85 21.65 2.37 -6.01
CA GLY A 85 22.84 2.45 -6.84
C GLY A 85 23.72 3.66 -6.55
N ALA A 86 25.02 3.50 -6.79
CA ALA A 86 25.99 4.55 -6.54
C ALA A 86 25.69 5.81 -7.38
N GLY A 87 25.74 6.98 -6.72
CA GLY A 87 25.44 8.28 -7.33
C GLY A 87 23.99 8.75 -7.19
N HIS A 88 23.07 7.92 -6.72
CA HIS A 88 21.72 8.36 -6.37
C HIS A 88 21.74 9.14 -5.04
N PRO A 89 20.96 10.24 -4.88
CA PRO A 89 20.92 11.01 -3.64
C PRO A 89 20.58 10.18 -2.38
N ASN A 90 19.75 9.17 -2.52
CA ASN A 90 19.36 8.25 -1.44
C ASN A 90 20.25 7.01 -1.33
N TYR A 91 21.39 6.96 -2.04
CA TYR A 91 22.31 5.84 -1.90
C TYR A 91 22.93 5.82 -0.50
N ALA A 92 22.93 4.64 0.12
CA ALA A 92 23.66 4.37 1.34
C ALA A 92 24.59 3.17 1.15
N THR A 93 25.72 3.14 1.87
CA THR A 93 26.60 1.96 1.85
C THR A 93 25.90 0.76 2.49
N PRO A 94 26.12 -0.47 1.99
CA PRO A 94 25.62 -1.67 2.65
C PRO A 94 26.07 -1.75 4.12
N HIS A 95 25.20 -2.23 4.98
CA HIS A 95 25.57 -2.51 6.37
C HIS A 95 26.47 -3.76 6.48
N SER A 96 27.14 -3.89 7.62
CA SER A 96 28.00 -5.04 7.89
C SER A 96 27.20 -6.36 7.80
N GLY A 97 27.72 -7.32 7.04
CA GLY A 97 27.08 -8.63 6.84
C GLY A 97 25.99 -8.67 5.75
N MET A 98 25.67 -7.56 5.12
CA MET A 98 24.72 -7.54 4.03
C MET A 98 25.28 -8.20 2.77
N SER A 99 24.49 -9.11 2.18
CA SER A 99 24.75 -9.70 0.86
C SER A 99 23.91 -8.98 -0.20
N VAL A 100 24.45 -7.91 -0.77
CA VAL A 100 23.72 -7.08 -1.76
C VAL A 100 23.41 -7.92 -2.99
N ASN A 101 22.13 -8.02 -3.37
CA ASN A 101 21.73 -8.63 -4.63
C ASN A 101 21.99 -7.65 -5.81
N PRO A 102 22.03 -8.11 -7.06
CA PRO A 102 22.43 -7.28 -8.22
C PRO A 102 21.35 -6.30 -8.68
N ASN A 103 20.19 -6.27 -8.06
CA ASN A 103 19.06 -5.49 -8.51
C ASN A 103 19.15 -4.04 -8.02
N VAL A 104 18.57 -3.12 -8.79
CA VAL A 104 18.50 -1.68 -8.47
C VAL A 104 17.04 -1.28 -8.35
N ILE A 105 16.71 -0.43 -7.37
CA ILE A 105 15.37 0.10 -7.19
C ILE A 105 14.90 0.81 -8.46
N SER A 106 13.70 0.47 -8.89
CA SER A 106 13.05 1.05 -10.06
C SER A 106 11.58 1.30 -9.75
N ALA A 107 11.08 2.46 -10.16
CA ALA A 107 9.67 2.80 -10.02
C ALA A 107 8.78 1.81 -10.78
N GLN A 108 7.70 1.42 -10.15
CA GLN A 108 6.66 0.56 -10.66
C GLN A 108 5.38 1.37 -10.89
N ASN A 109 4.31 0.72 -11.30
CA ASN A 109 2.98 1.31 -11.41
C ASN A 109 2.00 0.39 -10.69
N PHE A 110 1.86 0.59 -9.38
CA PHE A 110 0.96 -0.20 -8.55
C PHE A 110 -0.39 0.48 -8.39
N LYS A 111 -1.42 -0.36 -8.45
CA LYS A 111 -2.78 0.02 -8.08
C LYS A 111 -3.38 -1.13 -7.24
N PHE A 112 -3.39 -0.94 -5.93
CA PHE A 112 -3.95 -1.88 -4.97
C PHE A 112 -5.43 -1.60 -4.80
N TYR A 113 -6.27 -2.60 -5.01
CA TYR A 113 -7.71 -2.57 -4.73
C TYR A 113 -7.95 -3.29 -3.41
N ILE A 114 -8.16 -2.55 -2.34
CA ILE A 114 -8.31 -3.03 -0.97
C ILE A 114 -9.79 -2.95 -0.59
N PRO A 115 -10.44 -4.01 -0.08
CA PRO A 115 -11.84 -3.96 0.31
C PRO A 115 -12.14 -2.80 1.27
N LEU A 116 -13.13 -1.96 0.93
CA LEU A 116 -13.54 -0.81 1.74
C LEU A 116 -14.12 -1.23 3.10
N ASN A 117 -14.84 -2.36 3.11
CA ASN A 117 -15.47 -2.92 4.29
C ASN A 117 -14.97 -4.37 4.49
N PRO A 118 -13.79 -4.57 5.08
CA PRO A 118 -13.26 -5.91 5.30
C PRO A 118 -14.14 -6.69 6.27
N SER A 119 -14.24 -7.99 6.06
CA SER A 119 -14.97 -8.88 6.96
C SER A 119 -14.22 -10.20 7.12
N ILE A 120 -14.22 -10.72 8.35
CA ILE A 120 -13.62 -12.02 8.65
C ILE A 120 -14.35 -13.10 7.87
N SER A 121 -13.59 -13.88 7.10
CA SER A 121 -14.09 -15.04 6.35
C SER A 121 -14.16 -16.27 7.27
N GLY A 122 -15.05 -17.20 6.93
CA GLY A 122 -15.11 -18.51 7.58
C GLY A 122 -13.90 -19.42 7.28
N SER A 123 -13.07 -19.05 6.32
CA SER A 123 -11.85 -19.78 5.93
C SER A 123 -10.70 -18.80 5.68
N VAL A 124 -9.48 -19.25 5.97
CA VAL A 124 -8.24 -18.53 5.67
C VAL A 124 -7.82 -18.83 4.23
N SER A 125 -7.36 -17.80 3.51
CA SER A 125 -6.76 -17.97 2.18
C SER A 125 -5.25 -17.78 2.26
N SER A 126 -4.50 -18.64 1.55
CA SER A 126 -3.05 -18.49 1.46
C SER A 126 -2.67 -17.19 0.73
N THR A 127 -1.56 -16.59 1.15
CA THR A 127 -0.96 -15.47 0.43
C THR A 127 -0.21 -15.95 -0.82
N PRO A 128 -0.32 -15.26 -1.96
CA PRO A 128 0.48 -15.56 -3.15
C PRO A 128 1.92 -15.10 -3.01
N LEU A 129 2.78 -15.49 -3.94
CA LEU A 129 4.04 -14.79 -4.19
C LEU A 129 3.75 -13.42 -4.85
N GLY A 130 4.53 -12.42 -4.46
CA GLY A 130 4.33 -11.03 -4.88
C GLY A 130 3.60 -10.20 -3.82
N PRO A 131 3.07 -9.01 -4.18
CA PRO A 131 2.44 -8.11 -3.22
C PRO A 131 1.21 -8.72 -2.55
N ILE A 132 1.19 -8.71 -1.22
CA ILE A 132 0.07 -9.13 -0.36
C ILE A 132 -0.57 -7.97 0.39
N GLY A 133 -0.03 -6.78 0.24
CA GLY A 133 -0.46 -5.55 0.88
C GLY A 133 0.43 -4.39 0.50
N VAL A 134 0.20 -3.23 1.10
CA VAL A 134 0.94 -2.01 0.84
C VAL A 134 1.18 -1.22 2.12
N SER A 135 2.41 -0.73 2.30
CA SER A 135 2.76 0.15 3.41
C SER A 135 2.18 1.55 3.22
N ILE A 136 2.07 2.32 4.31
CA ILE A 136 1.62 3.72 4.23
C ILE A 136 2.56 4.61 3.38
N SER A 137 3.78 4.17 3.10
CA SER A 137 4.72 4.83 2.18
C SER A 137 4.63 4.31 0.73
N GLY A 138 3.67 3.43 0.42
CA GLY A 138 3.44 2.92 -0.93
C GLY A 138 4.32 1.75 -1.35
N VAL A 139 5.23 1.29 -0.50
CA VAL A 139 6.06 0.10 -0.76
C VAL A 139 5.24 -1.16 -0.53
N PRO A 140 5.23 -2.14 -1.45
CA PRO A 140 4.48 -3.38 -1.27
C PRO A 140 5.04 -4.26 -0.15
N PHE A 141 4.13 -4.95 0.54
CA PHE A 141 4.45 -6.07 1.42
C PHE A 141 4.40 -7.39 0.63
N PHE A 142 5.34 -8.28 0.91
CA PHE A 142 5.39 -9.64 0.41
C PHE A 142 5.18 -10.63 1.54
N ASN A 143 4.89 -11.88 1.21
CA ASN A 143 4.67 -12.94 2.18
C ASN A 143 6.00 -13.47 2.77
N GLN A 144 5.89 -14.43 3.67
CA GLN A 144 7.01 -15.05 4.41
C GLN A 144 7.89 -15.99 3.58
N TYR A 145 7.72 -16.04 2.28
CA TYR A 145 8.43 -16.98 1.41
C TYR A 145 9.31 -16.28 0.39
N ALA A 146 10.45 -16.90 0.12
CA ALA A 146 11.26 -16.61 -1.06
C ALA A 146 10.68 -17.32 -2.29
N GLY A 147 10.76 -16.67 -3.45
CA GLY A 147 10.37 -17.30 -4.71
C GLY A 147 11.49 -18.10 -5.36
N PRO A 148 11.18 -19.01 -6.29
CA PRO A 148 9.92 -19.69 -6.50
C PRO A 148 9.71 -20.87 -5.51
N ASN A 149 8.51 -21.44 -5.52
CA ASN A 149 8.15 -22.65 -4.75
C ASN A 149 8.13 -22.48 -3.22
N ASN A 150 7.79 -21.28 -2.72
CA ASN A 150 7.62 -20.99 -1.29
C ASN A 150 8.83 -21.45 -0.45
N GLN A 151 10.03 -21.11 -0.90
CA GLN A 151 11.24 -21.41 -0.14
C GLN A 151 11.27 -20.58 1.17
N PRO A 152 11.93 -21.08 2.22
CA PRO A 152 12.18 -20.27 3.40
C PRO A 152 12.91 -18.97 3.06
N LEU A 153 12.58 -17.90 3.77
CA LEU A 153 13.13 -16.56 3.54
C LEU A 153 14.61 -16.43 3.97
N ASP A 154 15.15 -17.42 4.67
CA ASP A 154 16.50 -17.39 5.25
C ASP A 154 17.60 -17.03 4.24
N ASN A 155 17.41 -17.40 2.97
CA ASN A 155 18.38 -17.08 1.91
C ASN A 155 18.28 -15.64 1.41
N GLU A 156 17.16 -14.95 1.64
CA GLU A 156 16.93 -13.57 1.22
C GLU A 156 17.19 -12.55 2.33
N ILE A 157 16.98 -12.93 3.59
CA ILE A 157 17.22 -12.07 4.75
C ILE A 157 18.62 -11.41 4.73
N PRO A 158 19.72 -12.09 4.37
CA PRO A 158 21.03 -11.43 4.28
C PRO A 158 21.11 -10.31 3.23
N SER A 159 20.17 -10.26 2.29
CA SER A 159 20.09 -9.19 1.27
C SER A 159 19.22 -8.00 1.69
N PHE A 160 18.55 -8.04 2.83
CA PHE A 160 17.77 -6.92 3.30
C PHE A 160 18.67 -5.75 3.67
N ASP A 161 18.27 -4.55 3.27
CA ASP A 161 18.96 -3.34 3.68
C ASP A 161 18.72 -3.00 5.16
N TYR A 162 19.21 -1.85 5.61
CA TYR A 162 19.07 -1.42 7.00
C TYR A 162 17.60 -1.31 7.46
N TYR A 163 16.67 -1.13 6.52
CA TYR A 163 15.24 -0.97 6.79
C TYR A 163 14.41 -2.20 6.45
N TYR A 164 15.08 -3.36 6.27
CA TYR A 164 14.49 -4.67 6.07
C TYR A 164 13.73 -4.87 4.75
N GLY A 165 14.13 -4.14 3.71
CA GLY A 165 13.63 -4.34 2.37
C GLY A 165 14.74 -4.61 1.36
N HIS A 166 14.34 -5.07 0.19
CA HIS A 166 15.23 -5.30 -0.95
C HIS A 166 14.45 -5.30 -2.27
N PRO A 167 15.10 -5.08 -3.43
CA PRO A 167 14.45 -5.20 -4.73
C PRO A 167 14.56 -6.61 -5.30
N GLN A 168 13.49 -7.07 -5.96
CA GLN A 168 13.56 -8.23 -6.85
C GLN A 168 14.11 -7.85 -8.24
N GLN A 169 14.22 -8.84 -9.15
CA GLN A 169 14.86 -8.71 -10.47
C GLN A 169 14.30 -7.55 -11.33
N THR A 170 13.03 -7.20 -11.19
CA THR A 170 12.42 -6.07 -11.92
C THR A 170 12.70 -4.70 -11.30
N GLY A 171 13.48 -4.64 -10.21
CA GLY A 171 13.72 -3.42 -9.45
C GLY A 171 12.59 -3.06 -8.48
N GLN A 172 11.60 -3.91 -8.34
CA GLN A 172 10.52 -3.74 -7.39
C GLN A 172 11.03 -3.93 -5.97
N TYR A 173 11.16 -2.83 -5.23
CA TYR A 173 11.50 -2.85 -3.81
C TYR A 173 10.30 -3.30 -2.99
N HIS A 174 10.50 -4.10 -1.94
CA HIS A 174 9.43 -4.63 -1.09
C HIS A 174 9.95 -5.01 0.30
N TYR A 175 9.00 -5.19 1.23
CA TYR A 175 9.24 -5.67 2.58
C TYR A 175 8.63 -7.06 2.76
N HIS A 176 9.40 -7.99 3.32
CA HIS A 176 8.90 -9.26 3.86
C HIS A 176 8.70 -9.20 5.37
N TRP A 177 9.24 -8.16 5.98
CA TRP A 177 9.32 -7.98 7.41
C TRP A 177 8.87 -6.56 7.79
N GLU A 178 8.98 -6.23 9.08
CA GLU A 178 8.74 -4.87 9.60
C GLU A 178 9.44 -3.80 8.73
N PRO A 179 8.72 -2.81 8.20
CA PRO A 179 9.34 -1.70 7.49
C PRO A 179 10.01 -0.75 8.48
N ARG A 180 11.19 -1.08 8.91
CA ARG A 180 11.90 -0.47 10.04
C ARG A 180 12.04 1.05 9.95
N TYR A 181 12.08 1.62 8.74
CA TYR A 181 12.10 3.07 8.57
C TYR A 181 10.83 3.73 9.13
N LEU A 182 9.67 3.11 8.95
CA LEU A 182 8.41 3.62 9.47
C LEU A 182 8.35 3.48 11.00
N THR A 183 8.76 2.34 11.54
CA THR A 183 8.61 2.00 12.96
C THR A 183 9.74 2.54 13.86
N THR A 184 10.74 3.23 13.29
CA THR A 184 11.92 3.74 14.05
C THR A 184 11.55 4.58 15.27
N ASN A 185 10.50 5.41 15.18
CA ASN A 185 10.09 6.32 16.25
C ASN A 185 8.83 5.83 17.00
N ASP A 186 8.10 4.89 16.44
CA ASP A 186 6.87 4.34 17.00
C ASP A 186 6.67 2.91 16.49
N SER A 187 6.98 1.95 17.32
CA SER A 187 6.87 0.52 17.01
C SER A 187 5.44 -0.01 17.02
N SER A 188 4.47 0.79 17.48
CA SER A 188 3.06 0.43 17.56
C SER A 188 2.22 0.99 16.41
N MET A 189 2.82 1.83 15.55
CA MET A 189 2.10 2.55 14.51
C MET A 189 1.47 1.64 13.45
N LEU A 190 0.41 2.14 12.81
CA LEU A 190 -0.12 1.56 11.57
C LEU A 190 0.95 1.65 10.48
N ILE A 191 1.40 0.50 9.97
CA ILE A 191 2.43 0.43 8.91
C ILE A 191 1.85 0.24 7.51
N GLY A 192 0.60 -0.17 7.38
CA GLY A 192 -0.07 -0.36 6.09
C GLY A 192 -1.31 -1.22 6.15
N TYR A 193 -1.70 -1.73 4.98
CA TYR A 193 -2.88 -2.58 4.83
C TYR A 193 -2.56 -3.83 4.02
N SER A 194 -3.13 -4.94 4.46
CA SER A 194 -3.20 -6.17 3.70
C SER A 194 -4.23 -6.07 2.57
N LEU A 195 -4.08 -6.88 1.52
CA LEU A 195 -5.03 -6.91 0.41
C LEU A 195 -6.44 -7.36 0.84
N ASP A 196 -6.62 -8.00 1.99
CA ASP A 196 -7.94 -8.35 2.52
C ASP A 196 -8.61 -7.22 3.30
N GLY A 197 -7.98 -6.05 3.35
CA GLY A 197 -8.53 -4.82 3.91
C GLY A 197 -8.21 -4.60 5.38
N PHE A 198 -7.63 -5.57 6.07
CA PHE A 198 -7.26 -5.41 7.46
C PHE A 198 -5.95 -4.64 7.61
N PRO A 199 -5.86 -3.73 8.62
CA PRO A 199 -4.65 -2.98 8.90
C PRO A 199 -3.53 -3.88 9.39
N ILE A 200 -2.31 -3.45 9.14
CA ILE A 200 -1.08 -4.08 9.65
C ILE A 200 -0.38 -3.05 10.52
N TYR A 201 -0.09 -3.41 11.76
CA TYR A 201 0.62 -2.59 12.72
C TYR A 201 2.08 -3.05 12.88
N GLY A 202 2.87 -2.19 13.46
CA GLY A 202 4.22 -2.51 13.90
C GLY A 202 4.24 -3.60 14.99
N PRO A 203 5.43 -3.93 15.53
CA PRO A 203 5.58 -5.10 16.40
C PRO A 203 4.97 -4.97 17.79
N THR A 204 4.55 -3.78 18.22
CA THR A 204 3.99 -3.55 19.56
C THR A 204 2.55 -3.04 19.51
N GLU A 205 1.85 -3.18 20.63
CA GLU A 205 0.49 -2.68 20.83
C GLU A 205 0.47 -1.18 21.10
N GLN A 206 -0.46 -0.44 20.49
CA GLN A 206 -0.66 0.98 20.76
C GLN A 206 -1.05 1.27 22.22
N SER A 207 -1.72 0.34 22.87
CA SER A 207 -2.25 0.52 24.24
C SER A 207 -1.17 0.50 25.32
N ASN A 208 -0.01 -0.13 25.09
CA ASN A 208 0.98 -0.38 26.15
C ASN A 208 2.43 -0.54 25.69
N ASP A 209 2.73 -0.38 24.38
CA ASP A 209 4.05 -0.56 23.78
C ASP A 209 4.69 -1.96 24.03
N GLN A 210 3.86 -2.97 24.27
CA GLN A 210 4.34 -4.34 24.46
C GLN A 210 4.08 -5.18 23.22
N TYR A 211 4.87 -6.21 23.01
CA TYR A 211 4.60 -7.22 22.00
C TYR A 211 3.28 -7.93 22.29
N PRO A 212 2.39 -8.10 21.30
CA PRO A 212 1.14 -8.82 21.49
C PRO A 212 1.41 -10.28 21.88
N SER A 213 0.63 -10.79 22.85
CA SER A 213 0.79 -12.14 23.39
C SER A 213 -0.28 -13.14 22.92
N ASN A 214 -1.26 -12.67 22.15
CA ASN A 214 -2.48 -13.39 21.79
C ASN A 214 -2.78 -13.36 20.29
N LEU A 215 -1.73 -13.29 19.44
CA LEU A 215 -1.88 -13.40 18.00
C LEU A 215 -2.29 -14.82 17.60
N ASP A 216 -3.14 -14.92 16.60
CA ASP A 216 -3.44 -16.18 15.95
C ASP A 216 -2.31 -16.64 14.98
N GLU A 217 -2.53 -17.74 14.28
CA GLU A 217 -1.56 -18.30 13.33
C GLU A 217 -1.26 -17.41 12.11
N LEU A 218 -2.04 -16.35 11.92
CA LEU A 218 -1.87 -15.37 10.86
C LEU A 218 -1.12 -14.10 11.32
N ASN A 219 -0.65 -14.05 12.55
CA ASN A 219 -0.14 -12.85 13.22
C ASN A 219 -1.20 -11.77 13.45
N GLY A 220 -2.46 -12.16 13.66
CA GLY A 220 -3.55 -11.22 13.84
C GLY A 220 -4.40 -11.47 15.08
N HIS A 221 -5.15 -10.47 15.48
CA HIS A 221 -6.16 -10.51 16.53
C HIS A 221 -7.17 -9.37 16.37
N SER A 222 -8.10 -9.21 17.32
CA SER A 222 -9.15 -8.18 17.24
C SER A 222 -9.27 -7.40 18.56
N HIS A 223 -9.10 -6.10 18.48
CA HIS A 223 -9.44 -5.13 19.54
C HIS A 223 -9.48 -3.71 18.96
N SER A 224 -9.73 -2.69 19.79
CA SER A 224 -9.69 -1.28 19.39
C SER A 224 -8.26 -0.79 19.21
N THR A 225 -8.07 0.07 18.22
CA THR A 225 -6.82 0.77 17.94
C THR A 225 -7.11 2.26 17.79
N ASP A 226 -6.09 3.09 17.66
CA ASP A 226 -6.27 4.54 17.49
C ASP A 226 -7.05 4.89 16.23
N GLU A 227 -6.90 4.11 15.16
CA GLU A 227 -7.61 4.29 13.91
C GLU A 227 -9.00 3.62 13.89
N TYR A 228 -9.24 2.63 14.77
CA TYR A 228 -10.45 1.81 14.80
C TYR A 228 -10.95 1.66 16.24
N GLN A 229 -11.60 2.69 16.77
CA GLN A 229 -12.05 2.76 18.15
C GLN A 229 -13.06 1.66 18.54
N GLU A 230 -13.90 1.25 17.58
CA GLU A 230 -14.88 0.16 17.79
C GLU A 230 -14.23 -1.24 17.69
N GLY A 231 -12.94 -1.27 17.38
CA GLY A 231 -12.20 -2.50 17.18
C GLY A 231 -12.30 -3.06 15.77
N THR A 232 -11.23 -3.69 15.34
CA THR A 232 -11.16 -4.44 14.09
C THR A 232 -10.16 -5.59 14.22
N TYR A 233 -10.29 -6.60 13.36
CA TYR A 233 -9.19 -7.54 13.17
C TYR A 233 -8.02 -6.83 12.50
N HIS A 234 -6.80 -7.10 12.96
CA HIS A 234 -5.59 -6.53 12.40
C HIS A 234 -4.41 -7.47 12.60
N TYR A 235 -3.36 -7.24 11.82
CA TYR A 235 -2.12 -7.98 11.87
C TYR A 235 -1.03 -7.18 12.56
N HIS A 236 -0.03 -7.87 13.11
CA HIS A 236 1.19 -7.27 13.65
C HIS A 236 2.45 -7.80 12.96
N ALA A 237 3.41 -6.92 12.73
CA ALA A 237 4.75 -7.35 12.38
C ALA A 237 5.39 -8.12 13.55
N THR A 238 6.06 -9.24 13.24
CA THR A 238 6.71 -10.10 14.23
C THR A 238 8.14 -10.40 13.85
N SER A 239 8.97 -10.80 14.81
CA SER A 239 10.36 -11.16 14.58
C SER A 239 10.58 -12.57 14.01
N THR A 240 9.49 -13.35 13.93
CA THR A 240 9.50 -14.73 13.44
C THR A 240 8.49 -14.90 12.30
N SER A 241 8.70 -15.91 11.45
CA SER A 241 7.73 -16.23 10.40
C SER A 241 6.32 -16.43 11.01
N PRO A 242 5.28 -15.88 10.36
CA PRO A 242 5.24 -15.33 8.99
C PRO A 242 5.62 -13.85 8.85
N TYR A 243 6.25 -13.25 9.82
CA TYR A 243 6.79 -11.88 9.88
C TYR A 243 5.76 -10.75 9.77
N LEU A 244 4.83 -10.79 8.82
CA LEU A 244 3.73 -9.84 8.65
C LEU A 244 2.38 -10.55 8.79
N LEU A 245 1.98 -11.35 7.80
CA LEU A 245 0.76 -12.14 7.88
C LEU A 245 0.94 -13.53 7.24
N GLY A 246 0.38 -14.56 7.89
CA GLY A 246 0.48 -15.96 7.43
C GLY A 246 -0.54 -16.35 6.36
N GLY A 247 -1.55 -15.51 6.15
CA GLY A 247 -2.66 -15.71 5.23
C GLY A 247 -3.66 -14.58 5.31
N PHE A 248 -4.63 -14.55 4.43
CA PHE A 248 -5.71 -13.58 4.44
C PHE A 248 -6.87 -14.07 5.32
N ARG A 249 -7.28 -13.26 6.28
CA ARG A 249 -8.39 -13.51 7.20
C ARG A 249 -9.73 -13.18 6.56
N GLY A 250 -9.73 -12.27 5.60
CA GLY A 250 -10.90 -11.82 4.86
C GLY A 250 -10.85 -12.15 3.37
N LYS A 251 -11.91 -11.75 2.66
CA LYS A 251 -11.85 -11.72 1.21
C LYS A 251 -10.90 -10.62 0.78
N TYR A 252 -10.00 -10.93 -0.12
CA TYR A 252 -8.99 -10.00 -0.57
C TYR A 252 -9.32 -9.39 -1.93
N GLY A 253 -8.78 -8.20 -2.17
CA GLY A 253 -8.93 -7.44 -3.39
C GLY A 253 -7.95 -7.86 -4.48
N SER A 254 -7.39 -6.91 -5.22
CA SER A 254 -6.51 -7.22 -6.35
C SER A 254 -5.39 -6.19 -6.51
N LEU A 255 -4.40 -6.56 -7.31
CA LEU A 255 -3.35 -5.66 -7.76
C LEU A 255 -3.56 -5.37 -9.26
N ASN A 256 -3.48 -4.08 -9.64
CA ASN A 256 -3.58 -3.60 -11.03
C ASN A 256 -4.86 -4.04 -11.77
N GLY A 257 -5.95 -4.31 -11.05
CA GLY A 257 -7.20 -4.78 -11.64
C GLY A 257 -7.12 -6.15 -12.31
N GLY A 258 -5.96 -6.78 -12.31
CA GLY A 258 -5.77 -8.16 -12.72
C GLY A 258 -6.23 -9.08 -11.60
N GLY A 259 -7.15 -10.00 -11.92
CA GLY A 259 -7.65 -10.98 -10.96
C GLY A 259 -6.53 -11.89 -10.47
N TYR A 260 -5.77 -11.41 -9.52
CA TYR A 260 -4.89 -12.30 -8.76
C TYR A 260 -5.70 -13.32 -7.97
N TYR A 261 -7.04 -13.12 -7.87
CA TYR A 261 -7.77 -13.77 -6.82
C TYR A 261 -9.26 -13.88 -7.15
N THR A 262 -9.57 -14.58 -8.21
CA THR A 262 -10.93 -15.14 -8.41
C THR A 262 -10.97 -16.52 -7.77
N ASN A 263 -11.59 -16.62 -6.63
CA ASN A 263 -12.28 -17.83 -6.18
C ASN A 263 -13.74 -17.54 -6.05
#